data_5a4852f274c468f6d2808081f4ecb55a
#
_entry.id   5a4852f274c468f6d2808081f4ecb55a
#
_cell.length_a   1.000
_cell.length_b   1.000
_cell.length_c   1.000
_cell.angle_alpha   90.00
_cell.angle_beta   90.00
_cell.angle_gamma   90.00
#
_symmetry.space_group_name_H-M   'P 1'
#
loop_
_entity.id
_entity.type
_entity.pdbx_description
1 polymer ?
#
loop_
_entity_poly.entity_id
_entity_poly.type
_entity_poly.pdbx_seq_one_letter_code
_entity_poly.pdbx_strand_id
1 'polypeptide(L)'
;PVPISFEDIPGGAKGFFSPVESRIAIQEGMSEIQTVKTAIHEIAHAKLHAVKPDEKTAPEDKKDRHTKEVEAESVAYTVCQRYGIETSDYSFGYIAGWSSGKETKELKSSLDTIRKTAAEMIEGIDAKLKVLLAEKAQSAEKEAEAPAKPMSEVPIYRETANYAYEAGELESYRASLSANAECRRAIEAAISSNYGDNRLDADAAVKSVLEQFSPERVRYVLANTIQQK
;
A
#
# COMPACT_ATOMS: atom_id res chain seq x y z
N PRO A 1 -19.20 7.52 -8.22
CA PRO A 1 -18.05 6.61 -8.22
C PRO A 1 -18.55 5.19 -8.42
N VAL A 2 -17.85 4.41 -9.27
CA VAL A 2 -18.16 2.99 -9.52
C VAL A 2 -17.62 2.20 -8.32
N PRO A 3 -18.43 1.33 -7.67
CA PRO A 3 -17.98 0.50 -6.57
C PRO A 3 -16.95 -0.52 -7.03
N ILE A 4 -15.95 -0.80 -6.19
CA ILE A 4 -14.91 -1.79 -6.42
C ILE A 4 -15.06 -2.88 -5.36
N SER A 5 -15.09 -4.15 -5.78
CA SER A 5 -15.07 -5.32 -4.91
C SER A 5 -13.84 -6.17 -5.16
N PHE A 6 -13.40 -6.87 -4.13
CA PHE A 6 -12.38 -7.93 -4.25
C PHE A 6 -13.10 -9.26 -4.15
N GLU A 7 -12.84 -10.16 -5.09
CA GLU A 7 -13.52 -11.45 -5.17
C GLU A 7 -12.68 -12.47 -5.94
N ASP A 8 -12.98 -13.74 -5.76
CA ASP A 8 -12.37 -14.80 -6.57
C ASP A 8 -13.02 -14.84 -7.96
N ILE A 9 -12.24 -14.51 -9.00
CA ILE A 9 -12.73 -14.39 -10.38
C ILE A 9 -12.42 -15.67 -11.15
N PRO A 10 -13.45 -16.46 -11.54
CA PRO A 10 -13.23 -17.66 -12.33
C PRO A 10 -12.57 -17.37 -13.68
N GLY A 11 -11.73 -18.29 -14.16
CA GLY A 11 -11.16 -18.21 -15.50
C GLY A 11 -9.86 -17.42 -15.63
N GLY A 12 -9.26 -16.99 -14.52
CA GLY A 12 -7.92 -16.38 -14.49
C GLY A 12 -7.86 -14.90 -14.90
N ALA A 13 -9.01 -14.24 -15.04
CA ALA A 13 -9.04 -12.79 -15.21
C ALA A 13 -8.60 -12.11 -13.92
N LYS A 14 -7.80 -11.03 -14.04
CA LYS A 14 -7.30 -10.26 -12.89
C LYS A 14 -8.30 -9.23 -12.39
N GLY A 15 -9.23 -8.82 -13.23
CA GLY A 15 -10.31 -7.89 -12.93
C GLY A 15 -11.24 -7.73 -14.11
N PHE A 16 -12.35 -7.07 -13.89
CA PHE A 16 -13.26 -6.64 -14.97
C PHE A 16 -14.12 -5.45 -14.52
N PHE A 17 -14.48 -4.63 -15.48
CA PHE A 17 -15.56 -3.66 -15.33
C PHE A 17 -16.83 -4.21 -15.94
N SER A 18 -17.92 -4.28 -15.16
CA SER A 18 -19.26 -4.63 -15.63
C SER A 18 -20.07 -3.35 -15.88
N PRO A 19 -20.31 -2.95 -17.13
CA PRO A 19 -21.15 -1.79 -17.42
C PRO A 19 -22.62 -2.01 -17.06
N VAL A 20 -23.09 -3.26 -17.07
CA VAL A 20 -24.48 -3.63 -16.72
C VAL A 20 -24.72 -3.48 -15.23
N GLU A 21 -23.79 -3.96 -14.39
CA GLU A 21 -23.88 -3.88 -12.94
C GLU A 21 -23.29 -2.58 -12.39
N SER A 22 -22.64 -1.78 -13.25
CA SER A 22 -21.91 -0.56 -12.88
C SER A 22 -20.92 -0.79 -11.72
N ARG A 23 -20.17 -1.90 -11.76
CA ARG A 23 -19.17 -2.26 -10.75
C ARG A 23 -17.85 -2.71 -11.37
N ILE A 24 -16.80 -2.64 -10.57
CA ILE A 24 -15.49 -3.20 -10.87
C ILE A 24 -15.24 -4.36 -9.90
N ALA A 25 -14.76 -5.48 -10.41
CA ALA A 25 -14.27 -6.60 -9.62
C ALA A 25 -12.77 -6.78 -9.82
N ILE A 26 -12.04 -7.03 -8.75
CA ILE A 26 -10.60 -7.26 -8.73
C ILE A 26 -10.34 -8.63 -8.10
N GLN A 27 -9.48 -9.44 -8.72
CA GLN A 27 -9.09 -10.75 -8.20
C GLN A 27 -8.40 -10.61 -6.84
N GLU A 28 -8.83 -11.39 -5.87
CA GLU A 28 -8.18 -11.51 -4.56
C GLU A 28 -6.82 -12.18 -4.64
N GLY A 29 -5.94 -11.93 -3.67
CA GLY A 29 -4.67 -12.63 -3.51
C GLY A 29 -3.56 -12.22 -4.48
N MET A 30 -3.75 -11.21 -5.31
CA MET A 30 -2.69 -10.66 -6.16
C MET A 30 -1.70 -9.81 -5.34
N SER A 31 -0.48 -9.60 -5.87
CA SER A 31 0.45 -8.64 -5.29
C SER A 31 -0.13 -7.22 -5.31
N GLU A 32 0.30 -6.36 -4.39
CA GLU A 32 -0.16 -4.96 -4.31
C GLU A 32 0.01 -4.22 -5.64
N ILE A 33 1.16 -4.37 -6.29
CA ILE A 33 1.46 -3.75 -7.59
C ILE A 33 0.47 -4.22 -8.66
N GLN A 34 0.21 -5.53 -8.74
CA GLN A 34 -0.72 -6.08 -9.70
C GLN A 34 -2.16 -5.64 -9.41
N THR A 35 -2.55 -5.59 -8.14
CA THR A 35 -3.86 -5.10 -7.69
C THR A 35 -4.09 -3.65 -8.10
N VAL A 36 -3.13 -2.76 -7.82
CA VAL A 36 -3.21 -1.34 -8.19
C VAL A 36 -3.26 -1.16 -9.71
N LYS A 37 -2.39 -1.86 -10.46
CA LYS A 37 -2.41 -1.81 -11.92
C LYS A 37 -3.77 -2.24 -12.48
N THR A 38 -4.29 -3.36 -12.02
CA THR A 38 -5.60 -3.88 -12.47
C THR A 38 -6.73 -2.91 -12.13
N ALA A 39 -6.74 -2.37 -10.91
CA ALA A 39 -7.75 -1.39 -10.50
C ALA A 39 -7.73 -0.14 -11.39
N ILE A 40 -6.56 0.41 -11.70
CA ILE A 40 -6.41 1.56 -12.60
C ILE A 40 -6.93 1.23 -14.01
N HIS A 41 -6.64 0.05 -14.54
CA HIS A 41 -7.11 -0.43 -15.84
C HIS A 41 -8.64 -0.52 -15.89
N GLU A 42 -9.27 -1.15 -14.89
CA GLU A 42 -10.73 -1.29 -14.84
C GLU A 42 -11.43 0.06 -14.60
N ILE A 43 -10.82 0.97 -13.83
CA ILE A 43 -11.31 2.35 -13.69
C ILE A 43 -11.23 3.09 -15.03
N ALA A 44 -10.17 2.87 -15.82
CA ALA A 44 -10.08 3.46 -17.16
C ALA A 44 -11.20 2.94 -18.07
N HIS A 45 -11.51 1.64 -18.06
CA HIS A 45 -12.68 1.09 -18.76
C HIS A 45 -13.98 1.74 -18.29
N ALA A 46 -14.20 1.88 -16.99
CA ALA A 46 -15.38 2.53 -16.44
C ALA A 46 -15.52 3.99 -16.86
N LYS A 47 -14.41 4.73 -16.95
CA LYS A 47 -14.42 6.14 -17.39
C LYS A 47 -14.63 6.30 -18.90
N LEU A 48 -13.99 5.46 -19.69
CA LEU A 48 -13.93 5.59 -21.14
C LEU A 48 -15.07 4.86 -21.86
N HIS A 49 -15.50 3.72 -21.31
CA HIS A 49 -16.30 2.75 -22.04
C HIS A 49 -17.61 2.35 -21.34
N ALA A 50 -17.95 3.01 -20.21
CA ALA A 50 -19.26 2.84 -19.61
C ALA A 50 -20.34 3.28 -20.61
N VAL A 51 -21.31 2.39 -20.88
CA VAL A 51 -22.47 2.71 -21.71
C VAL A 51 -23.40 3.60 -20.90
N LYS A 52 -23.52 4.84 -21.29
CA LYS A 52 -24.53 5.72 -20.70
C LYS A 52 -25.90 5.31 -21.22
N PRO A 53 -26.91 5.09 -20.34
CA PRO A 53 -28.23 4.57 -20.76
C PRO A 53 -28.92 5.40 -21.82
N ASP A 54 -28.63 6.70 -21.90
CA ASP A 54 -29.28 7.68 -22.78
C ASP A 54 -28.48 8.01 -24.05
N GLU A 55 -27.27 7.48 -24.21
CA GLU A 55 -26.41 7.77 -25.35
C GLU A 55 -26.64 6.71 -26.45
N LYS A 56 -27.49 7.02 -27.43
CA LYS A 56 -27.58 6.25 -28.67
C LYS A 56 -26.36 6.55 -29.54
N THR A 57 -25.23 5.88 -29.22
CA THR A 57 -24.04 5.94 -30.08
C THR A 57 -24.37 5.25 -31.40
N ALA A 58 -24.20 5.95 -32.53
CA ALA A 58 -24.37 5.36 -33.83
C ALA A 58 -23.48 4.12 -34.00
N PRO A 59 -23.90 3.07 -34.71
CA PRO A 59 -23.11 1.85 -34.89
C PRO A 59 -21.68 2.12 -35.40
N GLU A 60 -21.51 3.12 -36.25
CA GLU A 60 -20.26 3.56 -36.86
C GLU A 60 -19.30 4.26 -35.86
N ASP A 61 -19.82 4.81 -34.75
CA ASP A 61 -19.03 5.49 -33.72
C ASP A 61 -18.62 4.56 -32.56
N LYS A 62 -19.05 3.28 -32.63
CA LYS A 62 -18.70 2.30 -31.60
C LYS A 62 -17.26 1.85 -31.79
N LYS A 63 -16.40 2.23 -30.86
CA LYS A 63 -15.02 1.70 -30.77
C LYS A 63 -15.05 0.18 -30.67
N ASP A 64 -14.21 -0.50 -31.46
CA ASP A 64 -14.01 -1.93 -31.37
C ASP A 64 -13.35 -2.31 -30.02
N ARG A 65 -13.46 -3.61 -29.67
CA ARG A 65 -12.93 -4.11 -28.39
C ARG A 65 -11.42 -3.85 -28.26
N HIS A 66 -10.68 -4.03 -29.34
CA HIS A 66 -9.23 -3.86 -29.32
C HIS A 66 -8.83 -2.41 -29.05
N THR A 67 -9.49 -1.44 -29.67
CA THR A 67 -9.30 0.00 -29.39
C THR A 67 -9.59 0.33 -27.93
N LYS A 68 -10.66 -0.24 -27.36
CA LYS A 68 -11.00 -0.03 -25.95
C LYS A 68 -9.92 -0.57 -25.01
N GLU A 69 -9.40 -1.75 -25.28
CA GLU A 69 -8.30 -2.33 -24.49
C GLU A 69 -7.02 -1.48 -24.58
N VAL A 70 -6.65 -1.02 -25.78
CA VAL A 70 -5.48 -0.16 -25.97
C VAL A 70 -5.63 1.17 -25.23
N GLU A 71 -6.79 1.79 -25.30
CA GLU A 71 -7.04 3.04 -24.55
C GLU A 71 -6.95 2.83 -23.05
N ALA A 72 -7.59 1.80 -22.50
CA ALA A 72 -7.55 1.51 -21.07
C ALA A 72 -6.14 1.15 -20.58
N GLU A 73 -5.41 0.30 -21.33
CA GLU A 73 -4.03 -0.06 -20.99
C GLU A 73 -3.08 1.15 -21.08
N SER A 74 -3.25 2.03 -22.09
CA SER A 74 -2.43 3.24 -22.24
C SER A 74 -2.68 4.24 -21.10
N VAL A 75 -3.93 4.41 -20.66
CA VAL A 75 -4.26 5.20 -19.48
C VAL A 75 -3.63 4.59 -18.24
N ALA A 76 -3.80 3.28 -18.02
CA ALA A 76 -3.23 2.57 -16.87
C ALA A 76 -1.72 2.69 -16.83
N TYR A 77 -1.04 2.49 -17.97
CA TYR A 77 0.40 2.69 -18.10
C TYR A 77 0.82 4.11 -17.69
N THR A 78 0.16 5.14 -18.25
CA THR A 78 0.51 6.54 -17.98
C THR A 78 0.34 6.90 -16.50
N VAL A 79 -0.77 6.44 -15.88
CA VAL A 79 -1.03 6.67 -14.45
C VAL A 79 -0.02 5.92 -13.59
N CYS A 80 0.25 4.64 -13.87
CA CYS A 80 1.23 3.85 -13.14
C CYS A 80 2.63 4.47 -13.20
N GLN A 81 3.07 4.91 -14.38
CA GLN A 81 4.38 5.57 -14.55
C GLN A 81 4.49 6.86 -13.74
N ARG A 82 3.42 7.65 -13.62
CA ARG A 82 3.39 8.85 -12.78
C ARG A 82 3.74 8.57 -11.32
N TYR A 83 3.39 7.38 -10.82
CA TYR A 83 3.64 6.95 -9.44
C TYR A 83 4.81 5.98 -9.29
N GLY A 84 5.62 5.81 -10.33
CA GLY A 84 6.79 4.91 -10.29
C GLY A 84 6.46 3.43 -10.23
N ILE A 85 5.24 3.05 -10.65
CA ILE A 85 4.80 1.64 -10.73
C ILE A 85 5.20 1.11 -12.10
N GLU A 86 6.16 0.17 -12.12
CA GLU A 86 6.66 -0.43 -13.37
C GLU A 86 5.64 -1.37 -13.99
N THR A 87 5.29 -1.12 -15.26
CA THR A 87 4.29 -1.90 -16.01
C THR A 87 4.66 -2.09 -17.48
N SER A 88 5.92 -1.76 -17.86
CA SER A 88 6.35 -1.71 -19.26
C SER A 88 6.24 -3.02 -20.03
N ASP A 89 6.41 -4.16 -19.37
CA ASP A 89 6.42 -5.49 -20.01
C ASP A 89 5.11 -5.87 -20.68
N TYR A 90 4.00 -5.23 -20.31
CA TYR A 90 2.66 -5.56 -20.80
C TYR A 90 2.10 -4.57 -21.83
N SER A 91 2.52 -3.30 -21.77
CA SER A 91 1.83 -2.22 -22.49
C SER A 91 2.29 -2.02 -23.92
N PHE A 92 3.57 -2.24 -24.21
CA PHE A 92 4.12 -1.92 -25.54
C PHE A 92 3.67 -2.83 -26.66
N GLY A 93 3.43 -4.11 -26.41
CA GLY A 93 2.96 -5.06 -27.41
C GLY A 93 1.58 -4.72 -27.96
N TYR A 94 0.70 -4.24 -27.12
CA TYR A 94 -0.66 -3.83 -27.50
C TYR A 94 -0.67 -2.56 -28.35
N ILE A 95 0.11 -1.56 -27.99
CA ILE A 95 0.18 -0.26 -28.68
C ILE A 95 0.76 -0.41 -30.08
N ALA A 96 1.84 -1.18 -30.22
CA ALA A 96 2.52 -1.40 -31.50
C ALA A 96 1.63 -2.12 -32.52
N GLY A 97 0.88 -3.15 -32.09
CA GLY A 97 -0.06 -3.88 -32.95
C GLY A 97 -1.27 -3.05 -33.38
N TRP A 98 -1.76 -2.19 -32.50
CA TRP A 98 -2.95 -1.37 -32.75
C TRP A 98 -2.69 -0.21 -33.70
N SER A 99 -1.53 0.41 -33.64
CA SER A 99 -1.20 1.59 -34.46
C SER A 99 -0.98 1.24 -35.95
N SER A 100 -0.63 -0.01 -36.25
CA SER A 100 -0.40 -0.44 -37.62
C SER A 100 -1.73 -0.64 -38.37
N GLY A 101 -2.14 0.34 -39.16
CA GLY A 101 -3.33 0.24 -40.01
C GLY A 101 -4.48 1.20 -39.67
N LYS A 102 -4.29 2.04 -38.66
CA LYS A 102 -5.27 3.07 -38.31
C LYS A 102 -4.98 4.40 -39.03
N GLU A 103 -6.05 5.14 -39.37
CA GLU A 103 -5.90 6.48 -39.92
C GLU A 103 -5.37 7.46 -38.87
N THR A 104 -4.55 8.43 -39.32
CA THR A 104 -3.95 9.44 -38.44
C THR A 104 -4.97 10.20 -37.57
N LYS A 105 -6.17 10.44 -38.10
CA LYS A 105 -7.25 11.13 -37.37
C LYS A 105 -7.77 10.29 -36.21
N GLU A 106 -7.93 8.99 -36.40
CA GLU A 106 -8.37 8.04 -35.38
C GLU A 106 -7.34 7.88 -34.27
N LEU A 107 -6.07 7.72 -34.63
CA LEU A 107 -4.95 7.69 -33.69
C LEU A 107 -4.90 8.96 -32.83
N LYS A 108 -5.01 10.12 -33.45
CA LYS A 108 -4.99 11.40 -32.74
C LYS A 108 -6.15 11.52 -31.75
N SER A 109 -7.36 11.12 -32.13
CA SER A 109 -8.54 11.13 -31.26
C SER A 109 -8.34 10.23 -30.04
N SER A 110 -7.82 9.01 -30.23
CA SER A 110 -7.54 8.10 -29.11
C SER A 110 -6.43 8.61 -28.21
N LEU A 111 -5.35 9.20 -28.75
CA LEU A 111 -4.29 9.80 -27.95
C LEU A 111 -4.78 10.99 -27.10
N ASP A 112 -5.64 11.85 -27.64
CA ASP A 112 -6.25 12.95 -26.89
C ASP A 112 -7.15 12.42 -25.77
N THR A 113 -7.92 11.36 -26.04
CA THR A 113 -8.76 10.68 -25.05
C THR A 113 -7.91 10.07 -23.92
N ILE A 114 -6.86 9.33 -24.25
CA ILE A 114 -5.93 8.73 -23.31
C ILE A 114 -5.29 9.79 -22.41
N ARG A 115 -4.74 10.85 -23.03
CA ARG A 115 -4.08 11.95 -22.30
C ARG A 115 -5.02 12.64 -21.31
N LYS A 116 -6.24 12.96 -21.75
CA LYS A 116 -7.25 13.62 -20.92
C LYS A 116 -7.65 12.75 -19.74
N THR A 117 -7.97 11.49 -20.01
CA THR A 117 -8.42 10.56 -18.96
C THR A 117 -7.31 10.25 -17.95
N ALA A 118 -6.08 10.07 -18.42
CA ALA A 118 -4.93 9.89 -17.52
C ALA A 118 -4.69 11.11 -16.63
N ALA A 119 -4.78 12.32 -17.18
CA ALA A 119 -4.65 13.57 -16.41
C ALA A 119 -5.74 13.68 -15.34
N GLU A 120 -7.02 13.45 -15.69
CA GLU A 120 -8.12 13.46 -14.73
C GLU A 120 -7.96 12.42 -13.60
N MET A 121 -7.46 11.23 -13.94
CA MET A 121 -7.20 10.20 -12.94
C MET A 121 -6.05 10.60 -12.01
N ILE A 122 -4.95 11.12 -12.54
CA ILE A 122 -3.80 11.59 -11.75
C ILE A 122 -4.23 12.72 -10.82
N GLU A 123 -4.97 13.73 -11.31
CA GLU A 123 -5.49 14.82 -10.47
C GLU A 123 -6.38 14.30 -9.34
N GLY A 124 -7.26 13.34 -9.63
CA GLY A 124 -8.14 12.73 -8.63
C GLY A 124 -7.36 11.92 -7.58
N ILE A 125 -6.35 11.17 -7.99
CA ILE A 125 -5.49 10.40 -7.10
C ILE A 125 -4.63 11.35 -6.25
N ASP A 126 -3.98 12.35 -6.84
CA ASP A 126 -3.14 13.32 -6.12
C ASP A 126 -3.96 14.10 -5.07
N ALA A 127 -5.19 14.50 -5.40
CA ALA A 127 -6.08 15.15 -4.45
C ALA A 127 -6.43 14.26 -3.26
N LYS A 128 -6.71 12.97 -3.49
CA LYS A 128 -7.00 11.99 -2.43
C LYS A 128 -5.76 11.64 -1.59
N LEU A 129 -4.62 11.44 -2.24
CA LEU A 129 -3.36 11.20 -1.53
C LEU A 129 -2.99 12.35 -0.61
N LYS A 130 -3.18 13.60 -1.04
CA LYS A 130 -2.94 14.78 -0.21
C LYS A 130 -3.79 14.77 1.06
N VAL A 131 -5.07 14.41 0.96
CA VAL A 131 -5.97 14.31 2.12
C VAL A 131 -5.51 13.18 3.05
N LEU A 132 -5.28 11.97 2.51
CA LEU A 132 -4.85 10.82 3.31
C LEU A 132 -3.51 11.05 4.03
N LEU A 133 -2.56 11.71 3.35
CA LEU A 133 -1.27 12.05 3.96
C LEU A 133 -1.42 13.10 5.07
N ALA A 134 -2.32 14.09 4.89
CA ALA A 134 -2.61 15.07 5.92
C ALA A 134 -3.31 14.43 7.14
N GLU A 135 -4.28 13.55 6.92
CA GLU A 135 -4.94 12.78 7.99
C GLU A 135 -3.95 11.90 8.75
N LYS A 136 -3.05 11.22 8.03
CA LYS A 136 -1.99 10.39 8.63
C LYS A 136 -1.00 11.22 9.44
N ALA A 137 -0.62 12.41 8.95
CA ALA A 137 0.24 13.32 9.69
C ALA A 137 -0.42 13.83 10.98
N GLN A 138 -1.71 14.23 10.92
CA GLN A 138 -2.47 14.66 12.09
C GLN A 138 -2.67 13.53 13.11
N SER A 139 -2.86 12.27 12.63
CA SER A 139 -2.95 11.12 13.52
C SER A 139 -1.62 10.86 14.24
N ALA A 140 -0.50 10.96 13.51
CA ALA A 140 0.84 10.81 14.07
C ALA A 140 1.18 11.92 15.09
N GLU A 141 0.76 13.18 14.81
CA GLU A 141 0.92 14.29 15.77
C GLU A 141 0.09 14.06 17.04
N LYS A 142 -1.16 13.61 16.92
CA LYS A 142 -2.01 13.29 18.08
C LYS A 142 -1.47 12.10 18.88
N GLU A 143 -0.86 11.13 18.24
CA GLU A 143 -0.22 9.99 18.89
C GLU A 143 1.08 10.41 19.60
N ALA A 144 1.80 11.39 19.06
CA ALA A 144 2.97 11.99 19.70
C ALA A 144 2.61 12.93 20.88
N GLU A 145 1.43 13.57 20.87
CA GLU A 145 0.91 14.39 21.96
C GLU A 145 0.19 13.60 23.07
N ALA A 146 -0.25 12.37 22.76
CA ALA A 146 -0.78 11.50 23.82
C ALA A 146 0.33 11.16 24.80
N PRO A 147 0.11 11.30 26.14
CA PRO A 147 1.14 10.96 27.11
C PRO A 147 1.53 9.50 26.86
N ALA A 148 2.77 9.29 26.43
CA ALA A 148 3.30 7.97 26.17
C ALA A 148 3.09 7.14 27.43
N LYS A 149 2.39 6.00 27.32
CA LYS A 149 2.28 5.07 28.45
C LYS A 149 3.69 4.77 28.91
N PRO A 150 3.97 4.86 30.23
CA PRO A 150 5.30 4.55 30.72
C PRO A 150 5.71 3.19 30.16
N MET A 151 6.94 3.09 29.64
CA MET A 151 7.45 1.86 28.96
C MET A 151 7.31 0.60 29.82
N SER A 152 7.24 0.78 31.14
CA SER A 152 6.95 -0.29 32.11
C SER A 152 5.55 -0.88 31.98
N GLU A 153 4.60 -0.15 31.40
CA GLU A 153 3.19 -0.55 31.28
C GLU A 153 2.84 -1.14 29.91
N VAL A 154 3.74 -1.06 28.92
CA VAL A 154 3.52 -1.67 27.61
C VAL A 154 3.60 -3.19 27.75
N PRO A 155 2.56 -3.97 27.41
CA PRO A 155 2.62 -5.43 27.49
C PRO A 155 3.66 -6.03 26.56
N ILE A 156 4.26 -7.16 26.96
CA ILE A 156 5.13 -7.95 26.08
C ILE A 156 4.25 -8.75 25.11
N TYR A 157 4.37 -8.48 23.82
CA TYR A 157 3.71 -9.26 22.79
C TYR A 157 4.59 -10.44 22.40
N ARG A 158 4.07 -11.66 22.51
CA ARG A 158 4.87 -12.90 22.39
C ARG A 158 4.63 -13.65 21.08
N GLU A 159 3.56 -13.30 20.36
CA GLU A 159 3.20 -13.94 19.10
C GLU A 159 3.94 -13.33 17.91
N THR A 160 3.84 -13.96 16.75
CA THR A 160 4.50 -13.53 15.52
C THR A 160 3.80 -12.32 14.89
N ALA A 161 4.51 -11.61 14.00
CA ALA A 161 3.96 -10.50 13.23
C ALA A 161 2.73 -10.92 12.38
N ASN A 162 2.76 -12.14 11.82
CA ASN A 162 1.63 -12.67 11.04
C ASN A 162 0.40 -12.89 11.91
N TYR A 163 0.57 -13.45 13.10
CA TYR A 163 -0.54 -13.59 14.05
C TYR A 163 -1.13 -12.24 14.45
N ALA A 164 -0.27 -11.27 14.76
CA ALA A 164 -0.71 -9.92 15.11
C ALA A 164 -1.49 -9.24 13.97
N TYR A 165 -1.11 -9.49 12.72
CA TYR A 165 -1.82 -9.00 11.55
C TYR A 165 -3.21 -9.64 11.42
N GLU A 166 -3.30 -10.96 11.50
CA GLU A 166 -4.56 -11.71 11.41
C GLU A 166 -5.52 -11.41 12.55
N ALA A 167 -4.97 -11.19 13.76
CA ALA A 167 -5.75 -10.83 14.95
C ALA A 167 -6.15 -9.35 15.03
N GLY A 168 -5.65 -8.49 14.13
CA GLY A 168 -5.86 -7.04 14.20
C GLY A 168 -5.10 -6.33 15.32
N GLU A 169 -4.04 -6.96 15.85
CA GLU A 169 -3.26 -6.50 17.04
C GLU A 169 -1.89 -5.90 16.66
N LEU A 170 -1.73 -5.45 15.41
CA LEU A 170 -0.45 -4.91 14.91
C LEU A 170 0.07 -3.72 15.74
N GLU A 171 -0.79 -2.88 16.27
CA GLU A 171 -0.37 -1.75 17.13
C GLU A 171 0.25 -2.24 18.43
N SER A 172 -0.38 -3.21 19.10
CA SER A 172 0.15 -3.83 20.31
C SER A 172 1.50 -4.52 20.07
N TYR A 173 1.62 -5.20 18.93
CA TYR A 173 2.86 -5.81 18.48
C TYR A 173 3.96 -4.76 18.26
N ARG A 174 3.67 -3.67 17.53
CA ARG A 174 4.63 -2.57 17.28
C ARG A 174 5.05 -1.86 18.55
N ALA A 175 4.09 -1.56 19.43
CA ALA A 175 4.38 -0.95 20.74
C ALA A 175 5.32 -1.84 21.57
N SER A 176 5.06 -3.14 21.60
CA SER A 176 5.94 -4.09 22.29
C SER A 176 7.34 -4.14 21.68
N LEU A 177 7.48 -4.15 20.34
CA LEU A 177 8.79 -4.10 19.67
C LEU A 177 9.56 -2.82 20.01
N SER A 178 8.89 -1.67 20.00
CA SER A 178 9.50 -0.38 20.37
C SER A 178 10.01 -0.39 21.79
N ALA A 179 9.18 -0.84 22.75
CA ALA A 179 9.56 -0.95 24.15
C ALA A 179 10.71 -1.95 24.38
N ASN A 180 10.76 -3.06 23.63
CA ASN A 180 11.87 -4.01 23.68
C ASN A 180 13.17 -3.41 23.16
N ALA A 181 13.12 -2.61 22.07
CA ALA A 181 14.29 -1.94 21.51
C ALA A 181 14.84 -0.87 22.47
N GLU A 182 13.96 -0.13 23.14
CA GLU A 182 14.38 0.86 24.16
C GLU A 182 14.95 0.19 25.41
N CYS A 183 14.34 -0.88 25.88
CA CYS A 183 14.89 -1.69 26.98
C CYS A 183 16.29 -2.22 26.64
N ARG A 184 16.52 -2.69 25.42
CA ARG A 184 17.86 -3.11 24.95
C ARG A 184 18.86 -1.96 25.01
N ARG A 185 18.51 -0.78 24.50
CA ARG A 185 19.38 0.42 24.56
C ARG A 185 19.68 0.82 25.99
N ALA A 186 18.69 0.76 26.88
CA ALA A 186 18.89 1.06 28.30
C ALA A 186 19.85 0.07 28.97
N ILE A 187 19.76 -1.22 28.64
CA ILE A 187 20.69 -2.25 29.13
C ILE A 187 22.12 -1.97 28.64
N GLU A 188 22.30 -1.68 27.37
CA GLU A 188 23.60 -1.36 26.77
C GLU A 188 24.20 -0.10 27.38
N ALA A 189 23.42 0.95 27.60
CA ALA A 189 23.83 2.17 28.25
C ALA A 189 24.20 1.94 29.73
N ALA A 190 23.40 1.16 30.44
CA ALA A 190 23.67 0.83 31.84
C ALA A 190 24.98 0.03 32.02
N ILE A 191 25.23 -0.95 31.13
CA ILE A 191 26.51 -1.68 31.09
C ILE A 191 27.66 -0.71 30.83
N SER A 192 27.56 0.14 29.80
CA SER A 192 28.62 1.08 29.44
C SER A 192 28.94 2.07 30.55
N SER A 193 27.88 2.58 31.22
CA SER A 193 28.05 3.61 32.29
C SER A 193 28.57 3.03 33.59
N ASN A 194 28.39 1.73 33.85
CA ASN A 194 28.81 1.06 35.07
C ASN A 194 30.02 0.15 34.86
N TYR A 195 30.73 0.31 33.73
CA TYR A 195 31.97 -0.42 33.46
C TYR A 195 33.18 0.52 33.73
N GLY A 196 33.98 0.19 34.75
CA GLY A 196 35.19 0.92 35.13
C GLY A 196 36.23 -0.02 35.72
N ASP A 197 37.52 0.36 35.66
CA ASP A 197 38.64 -0.43 36.15
C ASP A 197 38.65 -1.91 35.71
N ASN A 198 38.27 -2.17 34.48
CA ASN A 198 38.07 -3.51 33.88
C ASN A 198 37.04 -4.39 34.62
N ARG A 199 36.09 -3.80 35.31
CA ARG A 199 35.03 -4.50 36.03
C ARG A 199 33.68 -3.84 35.79
N LEU A 200 32.64 -4.66 35.62
CA LEU A 200 31.25 -4.20 35.58
C LEU A 200 30.65 -4.20 36.98
N ASP A 201 30.10 -3.08 37.42
CA ASP A 201 29.17 -3.04 38.56
C ASP A 201 27.78 -3.49 38.08
N ALA A 202 27.56 -4.81 38.12
CA ALA A 202 26.34 -5.42 37.64
C ALA A 202 25.09 -4.99 38.44
N ASP A 203 25.24 -4.78 39.75
CA ASP A 203 24.12 -4.40 40.62
C ASP A 203 23.63 -2.98 40.31
N ALA A 204 24.55 -2.03 40.11
CA ALA A 204 24.22 -0.69 39.69
C ALA A 204 23.60 -0.64 38.31
N ALA A 205 24.13 -1.41 37.34
CA ALA A 205 23.59 -1.52 36.00
C ALA A 205 22.15 -2.09 35.99
N VAL A 206 21.91 -3.19 36.70
CA VAL A 206 20.59 -3.82 36.82
C VAL A 206 19.60 -2.87 37.48
N LYS A 207 19.98 -2.21 38.56
CA LYS A 207 19.12 -1.24 39.24
C LYS A 207 18.67 -0.13 38.32
N SER A 208 19.58 0.48 37.57
CA SER A 208 19.29 1.57 36.62
C SER A 208 18.27 1.17 35.53
N VAL A 209 18.33 -0.07 35.05
CA VAL A 209 17.39 -0.57 34.06
C VAL A 209 16.02 -0.90 34.67
N LEU A 210 15.99 -1.46 35.88
CA LEU A 210 14.76 -1.82 36.58
C LEU A 210 13.96 -0.59 37.09
N GLU A 211 14.58 0.59 37.17
CA GLU A 211 13.86 1.85 37.39
C GLU A 211 12.99 2.27 36.21
N GLN A 212 13.32 1.81 35.00
CA GLN A 212 12.65 2.21 33.75
C GLN A 212 11.77 1.10 33.17
N PHE A 213 12.13 -0.16 33.37
CA PHE A 213 11.49 -1.33 32.75
C PHE A 213 11.15 -2.42 33.78
N SER A 214 10.06 -3.15 33.53
CA SER A 214 9.70 -4.27 34.37
C SER A 214 10.74 -5.40 34.32
N PRO A 215 10.95 -6.14 35.42
CA PRO A 215 11.88 -7.28 35.45
C PRO A 215 11.54 -8.34 34.39
N GLU A 216 10.26 -8.50 34.05
CA GLU A 216 9.80 -9.42 33.03
C GLU A 216 10.30 -9.00 31.64
N ARG A 217 10.19 -7.71 31.29
CA ARG A 217 10.68 -7.19 30.00
C ARG A 217 12.20 -7.31 29.89
N VAL A 218 12.93 -6.98 30.94
CA VAL A 218 14.39 -7.10 30.96
C VAL A 218 14.81 -8.54 30.69
N ARG A 219 14.18 -9.53 31.36
CA ARG A 219 14.44 -10.97 31.12
C ARG A 219 14.11 -11.37 29.70
N TYR A 220 12.95 -10.92 29.16
CA TYR A 220 12.53 -11.22 27.81
C TYR A 220 13.53 -10.71 26.76
N VAL A 221 13.98 -9.46 26.90
CA VAL A 221 14.94 -8.85 25.98
C VAL A 221 16.30 -9.56 26.04
N LEU A 222 16.80 -9.87 27.25
CA LEU A 222 18.07 -10.59 27.43
C LEU A 222 18.00 -12.01 26.83
N ALA A 223 16.92 -12.76 27.08
CA ALA A 223 16.75 -14.10 26.54
C ALA A 223 16.76 -14.12 25.00
N ASN A 224 16.06 -13.17 24.37
CA ASN A 224 16.03 -13.07 22.91
C ASN A 224 17.32 -12.51 22.29
N THR A 225 18.15 -11.81 23.04
CA THR A 225 19.47 -11.33 22.57
C THR A 225 20.49 -12.46 22.53
N ILE A 226 20.40 -13.41 23.47
CA ILE A 226 21.33 -14.56 23.56
C ILE A 226 21.06 -15.59 22.43
N GLN A 227 19.82 -15.72 21.99
CA GLN A 227 19.44 -16.68 20.92
C GLN A 227 19.85 -16.22 19.50
N GLN A 228 20.23 -14.97 19.32
CA GLN A 228 20.63 -14.41 18.01
C GLN A 228 22.15 -14.43 17.76
N LYS A 229 22.95 -15.02 18.65
CA LYS A 229 24.39 -15.28 18.50
C LYS A 229 24.65 -16.78 18.33
#